data_9826e6605810fbd4e948a30c1fe1b9a3
#
_entry.id   9826e6605810fbd4e948a30c1fe1b9a3
#
_cell.length_a   1.000
_cell.length_b   1.000
_cell.length_c   1.000
_cell.angle_alpha   90.00
_cell.angle_beta   90.00
_cell.angle_gamma   90.00
#
_symmetry.space_group_name_H-M   'P 1'
#
loop_
_entity.id
_entity.type
_entity.pdbx_description
1 polymer ?
#
loop_
_entity_poly.entity_id
_entity_poly.type
_entity_poly.pdbx_seq_one_letter_code
_entity_poly.pdbx_strand_id
1 'polypeptide(L)'
;MSDVVVRRARFEEVRPLAAEYLAEQEVAFGRPTSPPLPQGGVFWVAEDTASGEIIGYAAGTLRPEGCTIGPIFTRENGRRRGTGAALLSAIETWVADTRVPVMEVAVNAENAGGVAFLRSAGYRPGTMMMVPEEGAPGA
;
A
#
# COMPACT_ATOMS: atom_id res chain seq x y z
N MET A 1 -17.85 7.10 14.91
CA MET A 1 -16.63 7.93 14.91
C MET A 1 -15.42 7.04 14.70
N SER A 2 -14.58 7.39 13.75
CA SER A 2 -13.38 6.62 13.48
C SER A 2 -12.32 6.89 14.55
N ASP A 3 -11.65 5.84 15.01
CA ASP A 3 -10.51 5.95 15.92
C ASP A 3 -9.18 5.98 15.15
N VAL A 4 -9.24 6.07 13.83
CA VAL A 4 -8.11 6.13 12.92
C VAL A 4 -8.21 7.38 12.07
N VAL A 5 -7.11 8.12 11.96
CA VAL A 5 -7.02 9.28 11.07
C VAL A 5 -5.86 9.08 10.10
N VAL A 6 -6.07 9.45 8.84
CA VAL A 6 -5.07 9.32 7.78
C VAL A 6 -4.59 10.70 7.37
N ARG A 7 -3.29 10.84 7.19
CA ARG A 7 -2.67 12.07 6.69
C ARG A 7 -1.51 11.77 5.75
N ARG A 8 -1.12 12.77 4.98
CA ARG A 8 0.11 12.72 4.20
C ARG A 8 1.31 12.63 5.14
N ALA A 9 2.35 11.96 4.68
CA ALA A 9 3.53 11.72 5.50
C ALA A 9 4.80 11.90 4.67
N ARG A 10 5.93 12.04 5.36
CA ARG A 10 7.25 12.10 4.74
C ARG A 10 7.86 10.71 4.70
N PHE A 11 8.82 10.54 3.80
CA PHE A 11 9.55 9.29 3.61
C PHE A 11 10.06 8.72 4.95
N GLU A 12 10.64 9.57 5.80
CA GLU A 12 11.22 9.15 7.07
C GLU A 12 10.19 8.55 8.03
N GLU A 13 8.93 9.00 7.93
CA GLU A 13 7.87 8.51 8.80
C GLU A 13 7.40 7.10 8.39
N VAL A 14 7.43 6.79 7.11
CA VAL A 14 6.96 5.48 6.63
C VAL A 14 8.05 4.43 6.57
N ARG A 15 9.29 4.83 6.59
CA ARG A 15 10.44 3.94 6.46
C ARG A 15 10.46 2.79 7.47
N PRO A 16 10.21 3.00 8.78
CA PRO A 16 10.15 1.88 9.72
C PRO A 16 9.03 0.89 9.42
N LEU A 17 7.86 1.38 8.98
CA LEU A 17 6.74 0.52 8.63
C LEU A 17 7.02 -0.27 7.35
N ALA A 18 7.70 0.34 6.40
CA ALA A 18 8.11 -0.35 5.18
C ALA A 18 9.04 -1.52 5.49
N ALA A 19 9.95 -1.36 6.45
CA ALA A 19 10.82 -2.45 6.88
C ALA A 19 10.02 -3.58 7.55
N GLU A 20 9.02 -3.24 8.37
CA GLU A 20 8.13 -4.24 8.97
C GLU A 20 7.34 -5.01 7.91
N TYR A 21 6.84 -4.30 6.90
CA TYR A 21 6.09 -4.91 5.83
C TYR A 21 6.94 -5.90 5.03
N LEU A 22 8.17 -5.53 4.68
CA LEU A 22 9.08 -6.42 3.96
C LEU A 22 9.41 -7.66 4.79
N ALA A 23 9.61 -7.52 6.10
CA ALA A 23 9.86 -8.65 6.99
C ALA A 23 8.65 -9.59 7.04
N GLU A 24 7.43 -9.06 7.11
CA GLU A 24 6.22 -9.89 7.08
C GLU A 24 6.10 -10.65 5.76
N GLN A 25 6.42 -10.02 4.64
CA GLN A 25 6.37 -10.66 3.34
C GLN A 25 7.39 -11.80 3.23
N GLU A 26 8.57 -11.60 3.78
CA GLU A 26 9.61 -12.63 3.77
C GLU A 26 9.14 -13.87 4.55
N VAL A 27 8.47 -13.68 5.68
CA VAL A 27 7.88 -14.79 6.44
C VAL A 27 6.75 -15.46 5.67
N ALA A 28 5.85 -14.67 5.08
CA ALA A 28 4.66 -15.21 4.41
C ALA A 28 4.94 -15.85 3.05
N PHE A 29 5.89 -15.30 2.29
CA PHE A 29 6.14 -15.68 0.89
C PHE A 29 7.57 -16.15 0.61
N GLY A 30 8.45 -16.13 1.62
CA GLY A 30 9.84 -16.50 1.48
C GLY A 30 10.72 -15.45 0.79
N ARG A 31 10.13 -14.32 0.39
CA ARG A 31 10.83 -13.24 -0.30
C ARG A 31 10.01 -11.96 -0.22
N PRO A 32 10.63 -10.79 -0.36
CA PRO A 32 9.88 -9.55 -0.53
C PRO A 32 9.09 -9.60 -1.85
N THR A 33 7.83 -9.16 -1.80
CA THR A 33 6.94 -9.16 -2.97
C THR A 33 6.65 -7.76 -3.49
N SER A 34 7.21 -6.73 -2.86
CA SER A 34 7.03 -5.35 -3.26
C SER A 34 8.36 -4.69 -3.60
N PRO A 35 8.37 -3.72 -4.51
CA PRO A 35 9.59 -2.97 -4.79
C PRO A 35 10.02 -2.14 -3.57
N PRO A 36 11.27 -1.67 -3.54
CA PRO A 36 11.71 -0.76 -2.49
C PRO A 36 10.86 0.50 -2.43
N LEU A 37 10.78 1.09 -1.25
CA LEU A 37 10.04 2.33 -1.04
C LEU A 37 10.64 3.46 -1.89
N PRO A 38 9.84 4.12 -2.76
CA PRO A 38 10.37 5.16 -3.63
C PRO A 38 10.70 6.43 -2.83
N GLN A 39 11.88 6.99 -3.02
CA GLN A 39 12.28 8.21 -2.33
C GLN A 39 11.50 9.45 -2.78
N GLY A 40 11.18 9.53 -4.06
CA GLY A 40 10.41 10.63 -4.62
C GLY A 40 8.90 10.40 -4.66
N GLY A 41 8.40 9.43 -3.90
CA GLY A 41 6.98 9.09 -3.91
C GLY A 41 6.12 9.98 -3.02
N VAL A 42 4.85 9.64 -2.98
CA VAL A 42 3.89 10.23 -2.04
C VAL A 42 3.52 9.19 -1.00
N PHE A 43 3.31 9.64 0.24
CA PHE A 43 3.12 8.72 1.35
C PHE A 43 1.97 9.16 2.23
N TRP A 44 1.32 8.18 2.86
CA TRP A 44 0.26 8.39 3.85
C TRP A 44 0.52 7.52 5.05
N VAL A 45 0.15 8.01 6.21
CA VAL A 45 0.13 7.21 7.43
C VAL A 45 -1.25 7.25 8.05
N ALA A 46 -1.59 6.17 8.73
CA ALA A 46 -2.78 6.07 9.56
C ALA A 46 -2.36 6.09 11.01
N GLU A 47 -2.97 6.96 11.79
CA GLU A 47 -2.68 7.12 13.22
C GLU A 47 -3.86 6.68 14.06
N ASP A 48 -3.57 6.02 15.16
CA ASP A 48 -4.54 5.81 16.24
C ASP A 48 -4.78 7.14 16.94
N THR A 49 -6.02 7.62 16.94
CA THR A 49 -6.34 8.94 17.51
C THR A 49 -6.14 9.01 19.03
N ALA A 50 -6.27 7.87 19.72
CA ALA A 50 -6.11 7.82 21.17
C ALA A 50 -4.64 7.89 21.60
N SER A 51 -3.75 7.18 20.91
CA SER A 51 -2.33 7.08 21.27
C SER A 51 -1.42 7.97 20.43
N GLY A 52 -1.86 8.38 19.24
CA GLY A 52 -1.01 9.04 18.25
C GLY A 52 -0.04 8.10 17.55
N GLU A 53 -0.13 6.80 17.82
CA GLU A 53 0.75 5.81 17.21
C GLU A 53 0.40 5.62 15.74
N ILE A 54 1.43 5.49 14.90
CA ILE A 54 1.25 5.16 13.49
C ILE A 54 1.02 3.65 13.39
N ILE A 55 -0.13 3.27 12.81
CA ILE A 55 -0.56 1.88 12.73
C ILE A 55 -0.69 1.35 11.29
N GLY A 56 -0.39 2.19 10.31
CA GLY A 56 -0.41 1.77 8.91
C GLY A 56 0.20 2.81 8.00
N TYR A 57 0.51 2.42 6.78
CA TYR A 57 1.01 3.35 5.77
C TYR A 57 0.63 2.90 4.37
N ALA A 58 0.72 3.85 3.44
CA ALA A 58 0.65 3.57 2.02
C ALA A 58 1.66 4.43 1.28
N ALA A 59 2.11 3.93 0.15
CA ALA A 59 3.04 4.65 -0.72
C ALA A 59 2.48 4.75 -2.12
N GLY A 60 2.85 5.81 -2.82
CA GLY A 60 2.48 5.99 -4.21
C GLY A 60 3.66 6.49 -5.03
N THR A 61 3.71 6.07 -6.29
CA THR A 61 4.69 6.52 -7.26
C THR A 61 3.97 7.32 -8.34
N LEU A 62 4.36 8.58 -8.51
CA LEU A 62 3.78 9.44 -9.54
C LEU A 62 4.53 9.26 -10.87
N ARG A 63 3.74 9.25 -11.95
CA ARG A 63 4.22 9.24 -13.32
C ARG A 63 3.44 10.30 -14.09
N PRO A 64 3.91 10.75 -15.25
CA PRO A 64 3.15 11.71 -16.06
C PRO A 64 1.75 11.22 -16.41
N GLU A 65 1.58 9.91 -16.64
CA GLU A 65 0.31 9.30 -17.02
C GLU A 65 -0.57 8.87 -15.86
N GLY A 66 -0.07 8.92 -14.62
CA GLY A 66 -0.88 8.50 -13.48
C GLY A 66 -0.11 8.24 -12.21
N CYS A 67 -0.70 7.44 -11.34
CA CYS A 67 -0.15 7.11 -10.04
C CYS A 67 -0.34 5.61 -9.75
N THR A 68 0.71 4.96 -9.28
CA THR A 68 0.63 3.58 -8.81
C THR A 68 0.76 3.58 -7.28
N ILE A 69 -0.25 3.06 -6.61
CA ILE A 69 -0.30 2.93 -5.15
C ILE A 69 0.15 1.53 -4.77
N GLY A 70 1.03 1.46 -3.80
CA GLY A 70 1.50 0.21 -3.22
C GLY A 70 2.82 0.41 -2.50
N PRO A 71 2.98 -0.27 -1.37
CA PRO A 71 1.98 -1.10 -0.71
C PRO A 71 0.95 -0.28 0.08
N ILE A 72 -0.08 -0.97 0.58
CA ILE A 72 -0.97 -0.49 1.63
C ILE A 72 -0.81 -1.49 2.76
N PHE A 73 -0.22 -1.07 3.85
CA PHE A 73 0.16 -1.94 4.96
C PHE A 73 -0.47 -1.47 6.27
N THR A 74 -0.96 -2.41 7.05
CA THR A 74 -1.50 -2.16 8.37
C THR A 74 -0.77 -3.04 9.37
N ARG A 75 -0.22 -2.42 10.43
CA ARG A 75 0.35 -3.14 11.55
C ARG A 75 -0.71 -4.00 12.23
N GLU A 76 -0.30 -5.04 12.93
CA GLU A 76 -1.22 -5.96 13.57
C GLU A 76 -2.23 -5.24 14.49
N ASN A 77 -1.77 -4.28 15.28
CA ASN A 77 -2.64 -3.52 16.18
C ASN A 77 -3.59 -2.55 15.45
N GLY A 78 -3.41 -2.36 14.17
CA GLY A 78 -4.30 -1.54 13.34
C GLY A 78 -5.29 -2.35 12.50
N ARG A 79 -5.16 -3.68 12.51
CA ARG A 79 -6.01 -4.56 11.70
C ARG A 79 -7.41 -4.67 12.30
N ARG A 80 -8.40 -4.98 11.45
CA ARG A 80 -9.82 -5.12 11.82
C ARG A 80 -10.43 -3.82 12.35
N ARG A 81 -9.84 -2.67 12.04
CA ARG A 81 -10.31 -1.35 12.45
C ARG A 81 -10.65 -0.47 11.24
N GLY A 82 -10.65 -1.05 10.03
CA GLY A 82 -10.88 -0.29 8.81
C GLY A 82 -9.71 0.59 8.39
N THR A 83 -8.51 0.33 8.89
CA THR A 83 -7.31 1.13 8.61
C THR A 83 -6.96 1.12 7.13
N GLY A 84 -6.96 -0.05 6.49
CA GLY A 84 -6.68 -0.15 5.04
C GLY A 84 -7.70 0.60 4.21
N ALA A 85 -8.98 0.49 4.57
CA ALA A 85 -10.04 1.22 3.88
C ALA A 85 -9.91 2.73 4.07
N ALA A 86 -9.51 3.18 5.26
CA ALA A 86 -9.28 4.59 5.54
C ALA A 86 -8.11 5.14 4.71
N LEU A 87 -7.02 4.39 4.62
CA LEU A 87 -5.87 4.74 3.77
C LEU A 87 -6.31 4.86 2.31
N LEU A 88 -7.00 3.87 1.79
CA LEU A 88 -7.45 3.86 0.40
C LEU A 88 -8.39 5.02 0.10
N SER A 89 -9.33 5.31 1.01
CA SER A 89 -10.26 6.44 0.86
C SER A 89 -9.53 7.78 0.81
N ALA A 90 -8.54 7.99 1.67
CA ALA A 90 -7.73 9.21 1.67
C ALA A 90 -6.94 9.36 0.37
N ILE A 91 -6.41 8.26 -0.15
CA ILE A 91 -5.68 8.24 -1.41
C ILE A 91 -6.62 8.60 -2.56
N GLU A 92 -7.80 8.01 -2.61
CA GLU A 92 -8.79 8.28 -3.66
C GLU A 92 -9.20 9.75 -3.65
N THR A 93 -9.39 10.33 -2.49
CA THR A 93 -9.68 11.77 -2.35
C THR A 93 -8.54 12.62 -2.89
N TRP A 94 -7.31 12.28 -2.53
CA TRP A 94 -6.14 13.02 -3.01
C TRP A 94 -5.99 12.92 -4.53
N VAL A 95 -6.20 11.73 -5.10
CA VAL A 95 -6.14 11.51 -6.54
C VAL A 95 -7.18 12.38 -7.26
N ALA A 96 -8.41 12.42 -6.74
CA ALA A 96 -9.47 13.24 -7.31
C ALA A 96 -9.14 14.73 -7.23
N ASP A 97 -8.65 15.18 -6.08
CA ASP A 97 -8.33 16.59 -5.83
C ASP A 97 -7.15 17.08 -6.67
N THR A 98 -6.17 16.22 -6.89
CA THR A 98 -4.97 16.57 -7.67
C THR A 98 -5.13 16.27 -9.15
N ARG A 99 -6.26 15.70 -9.56
CA ARG A 99 -6.60 15.39 -10.96
C ARG A 99 -5.58 14.47 -11.63
N VAL A 100 -5.08 13.49 -10.88
CA VAL A 100 -4.23 12.44 -11.45
C VAL A 100 -5.05 11.64 -12.47
N PRO A 101 -4.57 11.50 -13.72
CA PRO A 101 -5.39 10.91 -14.79
C PRO A 101 -5.77 9.44 -14.56
N VAL A 102 -4.86 8.65 -14.01
CA VAL A 102 -5.05 7.22 -13.80
C VAL A 102 -4.51 6.85 -12.43
N MET A 103 -5.28 6.08 -11.70
CA MET A 103 -4.85 5.49 -10.44
C MET A 103 -4.88 3.97 -10.56
N GLU A 104 -3.77 3.34 -10.19
CA GLU A 104 -3.66 1.90 -10.11
C GLU A 104 -3.19 1.52 -8.72
N VAL A 105 -3.64 0.36 -8.23
CA VAL A 105 -3.16 -0.18 -6.95
C VAL A 105 -2.43 -1.48 -7.23
N ALA A 106 -1.18 -1.57 -6.80
CA ALA A 106 -0.37 -2.77 -6.97
C ALA A 106 -0.59 -3.72 -5.79
N VAL A 107 -0.85 -4.97 -6.09
CA VAL A 107 -0.97 -6.03 -5.09
C VAL A 107 -0.36 -7.29 -5.67
N ASN A 108 0.38 -8.04 -4.84
CA ASN A 108 0.95 -9.31 -5.29
C ASN A 108 -0.18 -10.34 -5.47
N ALA A 109 -0.14 -11.07 -6.58
CA ALA A 109 -1.18 -12.06 -6.90
C ALA A 109 -1.27 -13.19 -5.86
N GLU A 110 -0.18 -13.47 -5.14
CA GLU A 110 -0.15 -14.48 -4.08
C GLU A 110 -0.80 -13.97 -2.78
N ASN A 111 -1.00 -12.66 -2.66
CA ASN A 111 -1.62 -12.04 -1.49
C ASN A 111 -3.13 -12.07 -1.63
N ALA A 112 -3.74 -13.22 -1.31
CA ALA A 112 -5.18 -13.41 -1.47
C ALA A 112 -6.00 -12.40 -0.64
N GLY A 113 -5.54 -12.07 0.57
CA GLY A 113 -6.20 -11.08 1.42
C GLY A 113 -6.19 -9.70 0.83
N GLY A 114 -5.05 -9.28 0.26
CA GLY A 114 -4.93 -7.99 -0.41
C GLY A 114 -5.81 -7.90 -1.65
N VAL A 115 -5.84 -8.95 -2.45
CA VAL A 115 -6.71 -9.02 -3.64
C VAL A 115 -8.18 -8.93 -3.22
N ALA A 116 -8.59 -9.69 -2.21
CA ALA A 116 -9.97 -9.68 -1.72
C ALA A 116 -10.37 -8.30 -1.17
N PHE A 117 -9.47 -7.65 -0.46
CA PHE A 117 -9.69 -6.29 0.04
C PHE A 117 -9.95 -5.31 -1.11
N LEU A 118 -9.11 -5.33 -2.13
CA LEU A 118 -9.27 -4.42 -3.27
C LEU A 118 -10.52 -4.72 -4.07
N ARG A 119 -10.86 -6.00 -4.27
CA ARG A 119 -12.11 -6.36 -4.95
C ARG A 119 -13.33 -5.85 -4.18
N SER A 120 -13.34 -5.99 -2.87
CA SER A 120 -14.47 -5.48 -2.07
C SER A 120 -14.55 -3.97 -2.07
N ALA A 121 -13.43 -3.28 -2.34
CA ALA A 121 -13.38 -1.82 -2.46
C ALA A 121 -13.74 -1.34 -3.88
N GLY A 122 -14.10 -2.25 -4.79
CA GLY A 122 -14.52 -1.89 -6.15
C GLY A 122 -13.41 -1.94 -7.20
N TYR A 123 -12.27 -2.51 -6.86
CA TYR A 123 -11.15 -2.65 -7.81
C TYR A 123 -11.23 -3.98 -8.53
N ARG A 124 -10.78 -3.99 -9.77
CA ARG A 124 -10.67 -5.20 -10.59
C ARG A 124 -9.26 -5.30 -11.15
N PRO A 125 -8.82 -6.52 -11.51
CA PRO A 125 -7.52 -6.68 -12.17
C PRO A 125 -7.46 -5.85 -13.46
N GLY A 126 -6.35 -5.12 -13.60
CA GLY A 126 -6.03 -4.36 -14.80
C GLY A 126 -4.81 -4.98 -15.48
N THR A 127 -3.71 -4.23 -15.53
CA THR A 127 -2.45 -4.73 -16.06
C THR A 127 -1.90 -5.84 -15.17
N MET A 128 -1.39 -6.89 -15.78
CA MET A 128 -0.78 -8.00 -15.07
C MET A 128 0.75 -7.93 -15.23
N MET A 129 1.48 -8.07 -14.14
CA MET A 129 2.93 -8.22 -14.16
C MET A 129 3.28 -9.70 -14.22
N MET A 130 4.02 -10.10 -15.25
CA MET A 130 4.46 -11.47 -15.41
C MET A 130 5.89 -11.59 -14.89
N VAL A 131 6.15 -12.63 -14.12
CA VAL A 131 7.47 -12.91 -13.57
C VAL A 131 7.97 -14.25 -14.09
N PRO A 132 9.28 -14.42 -14.24
CA PRO A 132 9.82 -15.71 -14.68
C PRO A 132 9.46 -16.82 -13.70
N GLU A 133 9.20 -18.01 -14.24
CA GLU A 133 9.06 -19.18 -13.40
C GLU A 133 10.42 -19.53 -12.80
N GLU A 134 10.41 -20.28 -11.68
CA GLU A 134 11.64 -20.75 -11.07
C GLU A 134 12.46 -21.55 -12.08
N GLY A 135 13.75 -21.21 -12.22
CA GLY A 135 14.63 -21.83 -13.21
C GLY A 135 14.54 -21.25 -14.61
N ALA A 136 13.69 -20.23 -14.84
CA ALA A 136 13.60 -19.57 -16.13
C ALA A 136 14.87 -18.77 -16.45
N PRO A 137 15.13 -18.48 -17.75
CA PRO A 137 16.29 -17.68 -18.13
C PRO A 137 16.30 -16.33 -17.42
N GLY A 138 17.45 -15.93 -16.92
CA GLY A 138 17.61 -14.69 -16.18
C GLY A 138 17.36 -14.82 -14.69
N ALA A 139 16.95 -15.98 -14.23
CA ALA A 139 16.74 -16.23 -12.81
C ALA A 139 18.06 -16.35 -12.04
#